data_214bb27491d1545af901c4be2181acef
#
_entry.id   214bb27491d1545af901c4be2181acef
#
_cell.length_a   1.000
_cell.length_b   1.000
_cell.length_c   1.000
_cell.angle_alpha   90.00
_cell.angle_beta   90.00
_cell.angle_gamma   90.00
#
_symmetry.space_group_name_H-M   'P 1'
#
loop_
_entity.id
_entity.type
_entity.pdbx_description
1 polymer ?
#
loop_
_entity_poly.entity_id
_entity_poly.type
_entity_poly.pdbx_seq_one_letter_code
_entity_poly.pdbx_strand_id
1 'polypeptide(L)'
;MKNVKVIKKAAIFLMVFVLAFSSLSVAAAVTYSRGGKRVRYTGSSYKVYYNSKRVNSVTRPGLMVNGNIMIPYSYTMVKRGPKVSYSKRNKGKVLTLSYNGNKIVLYLNKTYAYINGKKEKIRTAPFKAKVGRTGLIMVPAKVVCEALGINYTYNAARKAIYMTGKAITTNA
;
A
#
# COMPACT_ATOMS: atom_id res chain seq x y z
N MET A 1 -31.78 53.20 4.92
CA MET A 1 -30.77 52.52 5.75
C MET A 1 -31.08 51.05 6.10
N LYS A 2 -32.25 50.44 5.79
CA LYS A 2 -32.55 49.01 6.07
C LYS A 2 -31.85 48.02 5.13
N ASN A 3 -31.58 48.39 3.88
CA ASN A 3 -31.05 47.47 2.86
C ASN A 3 -29.57 47.09 3.04
N VAL A 4 -28.75 47.95 3.66
CA VAL A 4 -27.31 47.66 3.88
C VAL A 4 -27.08 46.58 4.93
N LYS A 5 -27.93 46.45 5.95
CA LYS A 5 -27.85 45.40 6.97
C LYS A 5 -28.21 44.01 6.42
N VAL A 6 -29.14 43.92 5.49
CA VAL A 6 -29.57 42.68 4.85
C VAL A 6 -28.47 42.15 3.93
N ILE A 7 -27.87 43.05 3.15
CA ILE A 7 -26.75 42.67 2.24
C ILE A 7 -25.53 42.14 3.01
N LYS A 8 -25.19 42.77 4.15
CA LYS A 8 -24.07 42.27 5.00
C LYS A 8 -24.33 40.86 5.58
N LYS A 9 -25.57 40.58 6.01
CA LYS A 9 -25.96 39.27 6.52
C LYS A 9 -25.96 38.21 5.42
N ALA A 10 -26.43 38.52 4.21
CA ALA A 10 -26.42 37.63 3.06
C ALA A 10 -25.00 37.33 2.59
N ALA A 11 -24.10 38.33 2.57
CA ALA A 11 -22.70 38.15 2.21
C ALA A 11 -21.93 37.22 3.20
N ILE A 12 -22.20 37.38 4.52
CA ILE A 12 -21.61 36.51 5.54
C ILE A 12 -22.11 35.08 5.40
N PHE A 13 -23.41 34.87 5.13
CA PHE A 13 -23.97 33.53 4.94
C PHE A 13 -23.44 32.85 3.68
N LEU A 14 -23.23 33.58 2.59
CA LEU A 14 -22.63 33.08 1.36
C LEU A 14 -21.14 32.70 1.57
N MET A 15 -20.41 33.51 2.35
CA MET A 15 -18.99 33.24 2.64
C MET A 15 -18.80 31.99 3.53
N VAL A 16 -19.68 31.77 4.51
CA VAL A 16 -19.68 30.55 5.34
C VAL A 16 -20.04 29.32 4.51
N PHE A 17 -20.97 29.42 3.55
CA PHE A 17 -21.37 28.34 2.67
C PHE A 17 -20.25 27.93 1.70
N VAL A 18 -19.49 28.89 1.18
CA VAL A 18 -18.31 28.62 0.32
C VAL A 18 -17.18 27.96 1.09
N LEU A 19 -16.97 28.30 2.36
CA LEU A 19 -15.94 27.66 3.20
C LEU A 19 -16.30 26.22 3.62
N ALA A 20 -17.60 25.88 3.68
CA ALA A 20 -18.04 24.51 3.99
C ALA A 20 -17.82 23.51 2.84
N PHE A 21 -17.70 23.99 1.59
CA PHE A 21 -17.44 23.12 0.42
C PHE A 21 -15.95 22.86 0.11
N SER A 22 -15.03 23.52 0.80
CA SER A 22 -13.59 23.49 0.47
C SER A 22 -12.81 22.29 1.03
N SER A 23 -13.46 21.27 1.62
CA SER A 23 -12.76 20.11 2.20
C SER A 23 -13.20 18.73 1.70
N LEU A 24 -13.86 18.65 0.56
CA LEU A 24 -14.06 17.37 -0.12
C LEU A 24 -12.74 16.95 -0.81
N SER A 25 -11.78 16.49 -0.03
CA SER A 25 -10.64 15.76 -0.58
C SER A 25 -11.15 14.44 -1.20
N VAL A 26 -11.42 14.48 -2.51
CA VAL A 26 -11.73 13.27 -3.26
C VAL A 26 -10.53 12.34 -3.19
N ALA A 27 -10.59 11.38 -2.28
CA ALA A 27 -9.58 10.33 -2.22
C ALA A 27 -9.48 9.66 -3.59
N ALA A 28 -8.29 9.64 -4.19
CA ALA A 28 -8.08 9.07 -5.50
C ALA A 28 -8.55 7.62 -5.53
N ALA A 29 -9.46 7.30 -6.46
CA ALA A 29 -10.02 5.97 -6.59
C ALA A 29 -8.91 4.94 -6.83
N VAL A 30 -8.89 3.89 -6.01
CA VAL A 30 -7.98 2.76 -6.19
C VAL A 30 -8.65 1.73 -7.08
N THR A 31 -7.97 1.33 -8.14
CA THR A 31 -8.38 0.22 -8.98
C THR A 31 -7.29 -0.84 -9.04
N TYR A 32 -7.66 -2.10 -9.16
CA TYR A 32 -6.71 -3.19 -9.30
C TYR A 32 -7.19 -4.22 -10.32
N SER A 33 -6.25 -5.03 -10.85
CA SER A 33 -6.57 -6.09 -11.80
C SER A 33 -6.78 -7.41 -11.06
N ARG A 34 -7.93 -8.04 -11.27
CA ARG A 34 -8.25 -9.38 -10.76
C ARG A 34 -8.78 -10.25 -11.90
N GLY A 35 -8.04 -11.33 -12.23
CA GLY A 35 -8.42 -12.20 -13.35
C GLY A 35 -8.54 -11.47 -14.69
N GLY A 36 -7.68 -10.47 -14.95
CA GLY A 36 -7.74 -9.65 -16.16
C GLY A 36 -8.78 -8.51 -16.15
N LYS A 37 -9.74 -8.52 -15.24
CA LYS A 37 -10.76 -7.47 -15.09
C LYS A 37 -10.30 -6.37 -14.14
N ARG A 38 -10.67 -5.11 -14.44
CA ARG A 38 -10.42 -3.98 -13.53
C ARG A 38 -11.51 -3.92 -12.47
N VAL A 39 -11.11 -3.91 -11.20
CA VAL A 39 -12.00 -3.83 -10.04
C VAL A 39 -11.71 -2.55 -9.27
N ARG A 40 -12.75 -1.81 -8.88
CA ARG A 40 -12.64 -0.66 -7.96
C ARG A 40 -12.50 -1.19 -6.53
N TYR A 41 -11.52 -0.68 -5.81
CA TYR A 41 -11.35 -0.97 -4.39
C TYR A 41 -12.22 -0.05 -3.55
N THR A 42 -13.09 -0.63 -2.74
CA THR A 42 -14.02 0.11 -1.85
C THR A 42 -13.67 -0.06 -0.37
N GLY A 43 -12.64 -0.85 -0.06
CA GLY A 43 -12.23 -1.12 1.31
C GLY A 43 -11.38 0.01 1.93
N SER A 44 -11.07 -0.17 3.21
CA SER A 44 -10.22 0.77 3.96
C SER A 44 -8.76 0.72 3.49
N SER A 45 -8.10 1.87 3.54
CA SER A 45 -6.64 1.97 3.38
C SER A 45 -5.92 1.61 4.67
N TYR A 46 -4.81 0.90 4.54
CA TYR A 46 -3.99 0.46 5.67
C TYR A 46 -2.68 1.24 5.73
N LYS A 47 -2.31 1.66 6.94
CA LYS A 47 -1.02 2.28 7.23
C LYS A 47 0.07 1.22 7.26
N VAL A 48 1.26 1.55 6.75
CA VAL A 48 2.42 0.66 6.74
C VAL A 48 3.57 1.36 7.43
N TYR A 49 4.11 0.74 8.46
CA TYR A 49 5.23 1.25 9.23
C TYR A 49 6.44 0.32 9.11
N TYR A 50 7.63 0.91 9.11
CA TYR A 50 8.90 0.21 9.24
C TYR A 50 9.76 0.91 10.30
N ASN A 51 10.18 0.16 11.33
CA ASN A 51 10.92 0.69 12.48
C ASN A 51 10.24 1.97 13.04
N SER A 52 8.94 1.88 13.33
CA SER A 52 8.07 2.94 13.83
C SER A 52 7.82 4.11 12.88
N LYS A 53 8.50 4.21 11.74
CA LYS A 53 8.27 5.26 10.73
C LYS A 53 7.24 4.83 9.70
N ARG A 54 6.28 5.70 9.38
CA ARG A 54 5.31 5.44 8.31
C ARG A 54 5.99 5.44 6.94
N VAL A 55 5.84 4.35 6.19
CA VAL A 55 6.51 4.14 4.89
C VAL A 55 5.54 4.11 3.71
N ASN A 56 4.25 4.29 3.92
CA ASN A 56 3.28 4.42 2.83
C ASN A 56 2.62 5.81 2.81
N SER A 57 1.87 6.11 1.76
CA SER A 57 1.15 7.38 1.59
C SER A 57 -0.28 7.14 1.08
N VAL A 58 -1.07 8.20 0.98
CA VAL A 58 -2.44 8.16 0.43
C VAL A 58 -2.44 7.66 -1.02
N THR A 59 -1.45 8.06 -1.83
CA THR A 59 -1.30 7.60 -3.22
C THR A 59 -0.67 6.21 -3.36
N ARG A 60 -0.21 5.62 -2.26
CA ARG A 60 0.43 4.30 -2.17
C ARG A 60 -0.04 3.55 -0.95
N PRO A 61 -1.36 3.30 -0.83
CA PRO A 61 -1.95 2.68 0.36
C PRO A 61 -1.65 1.19 0.48
N GLY A 62 -1.74 0.65 1.69
CA GLY A 62 -1.99 -0.77 1.89
C GLY A 62 -3.46 -1.07 1.64
N LEU A 63 -3.77 -2.22 1.03
CA LEU A 63 -5.14 -2.64 0.68
C LEU A 63 -5.42 -4.00 1.30
N MET A 64 -6.61 -4.20 1.85
CA MET A 64 -7.07 -5.53 2.29
C MET A 64 -7.74 -6.25 1.13
N VAL A 65 -7.16 -7.34 0.66
CA VAL A 65 -7.71 -8.15 -0.43
C VAL A 65 -7.70 -9.62 -0.02
N ASN A 66 -8.84 -10.28 -0.03
CA ASN A 66 -9.02 -11.68 0.38
C ASN A 66 -8.40 -11.99 1.77
N GLY A 67 -8.58 -11.07 2.74
CA GLY A 67 -8.05 -11.22 4.10
C GLY A 67 -6.54 -10.99 4.23
N ASN A 68 -5.86 -10.55 3.18
CA ASN A 68 -4.43 -10.20 3.22
C ASN A 68 -4.20 -8.72 2.96
N ILE A 69 -3.28 -8.11 3.71
CA ILE A 69 -2.83 -6.76 3.43
C ILE A 69 -1.81 -6.80 2.30
N MET A 70 -2.18 -6.14 1.21
CA MET A 70 -1.35 -5.96 0.01
C MET A 70 -0.66 -4.61 0.08
N ILE A 71 0.64 -4.55 -0.19
CA ILE A 71 1.43 -3.32 -0.13
C ILE A 71 2.18 -3.07 -1.45
N PRO A 72 2.40 -1.80 -1.82
CA PRO A 72 3.18 -1.46 -3.00
C PRO A 72 4.68 -1.69 -2.73
N TYR A 73 5.22 -2.84 -3.19
CA TYR A 73 6.57 -3.31 -2.84
C TYR A 73 7.66 -2.25 -3.08
N SER A 74 7.63 -1.56 -4.22
CA SER A 74 8.69 -0.63 -4.61
C SER A 74 8.81 0.57 -3.65
N TYR A 75 7.71 0.99 -3.06
CA TYR A 75 7.70 2.12 -2.15
C TYR A 75 7.88 1.69 -0.69
N THR A 76 7.16 0.66 -0.25
CA THR A 76 7.14 0.23 1.16
C THR A 76 8.28 -0.71 1.54
N MET A 77 8.84 -1.47 0.58
CA MET A 77 9.92 -2.43 0.83
C MET A 77 11.27 -1.92 0.33
N VAL A 78 11.30 -1.28 -0.85
CA VAL A 78 12.57 -0.86 -1.49
C VAL A 78 12.97 0.56 -1.08
N LYS A 79 12.09 1.55 -1.30
CA LYS A 79 12.45 2.97 -1.14
C LYS A 79 12.41 3.45 0.31
N ARG A 80 11.39 3.09 1.07
CA ARG A 80 11.10 3.63 2.40
C ARG A 80 11.20 2.62 3.53
N GLY A 81 11.10 1.32 3.23
CA GLY A 81 11.13 0.22 4.20
C GLY A 81 12.53 -0.38 4.40
N PRO A 82 12.61 -1.70 4.49
CA PRO A 82 13.84 -2.44 4.82
C PRO A 82 14.94 -2.42 3.74
N LYS A 83 14.76 -1.66 2.65
CA LYS A 83 15.73 -1.60 1.53
C LYS A 83 15.94 -2.92 0.82
N VAL A 84 14.86 -3.66 0.63
CA VAL A 84 14.86 -4.93 -0.09
C VAL A 84 15.35 -4.73 -1.52
N SER A 85 16.29 -5.54 -1.98
CA SER A 85 16.69 -5.60 -3.39
C SER A 85 15.63 -6.29 -4.22
N TYR A 86 15.53 -5.95 -5.49
CA TYR A 86 14.53 -6.54 -6.37
C TYR A 86 15.00 -6.66 -7.82
N SER A 87 14.44 -7.63 -8.53
CA SER A 87 14.52 -7.72 -9.99
C SER A 87 13.15 -8.03 -10.59
N LYS A 88 12.98 -7.63 -11.86
CA LYS A 88 11.75 -7.90 -12.64
C LYS A 88 12.11 -8.64 -13.92
N ARG A 89 11.41 -9.71 -14.22
CA ARG A 89 11.53 -10.47 -15.47
C ARG A 89 10.18 -10.63 -16.15
N ASN A 90 10.18 -11.10 -17.38
CA ASN A 90 8.98 -11.35 -18.18
C ASN A 90 8.03 -10.13 -18.20
N LYS A 91 8.53 -8.96 -18.63
CA LYS A 91 7.79 -7.68 -18.69
C LYS A 91 7.13 -7.32 -17.37
N GLY A 92 7.80 -7.64 -16.24
CA GLY A 92 7.32 -7.37 -14.89
C GLY A 92 6.22 -8.30 -14.39
N LYS A 93 6.02 -9.46 -15.03
CA LYS A 93 5.12 -10.51 -14.53
C LYS A 93 5.76 -11.36 -13.43
N VAL A 94 7.10 -11.39 -13.35
CA VAL A 94 7.87 -12.08 -12.31
C VAL A 94 8.63 -11.04 -11.50
N LEU A 95 8.43 -11.02 -10.20
CA LEU A 95 9.09 -10.15 -9.24
C LEU A 95 9.91 -11.00 -8.27
N THR A 96 11.21 -10.78 -8.23
CA THR A 96 12.09 -11.35 -7.22
C THR A 96 12.43 -10.28 -6.20
N LEU A 97 12.27 -10.59 -4.92
CA LEU A 97 12.68 -9.75 -3.78
C LEU A 97 13.72 -10.52 -2.97
N SER A 98 14.77 -9.81 -2.51
CA SER A 98 15.84 -10.42 -1.71
C SER A 98 16.23 -9.50 -0.56
N TYR A 99 16.48 -10.09 0.62
CA TYR A 99 16.88 -9.38 1.83
C TYR A 99 17.61 -10.34 2.78
N ASN A 100 18.80 -9.98 3.24
CA ASN A 100 19.60 -10.77 4.19
C ASN A 100 19.74 -12.25 3.81
N GLY A 101 20.13 -12.53 2.55
CA GLY A 101 20.28 -13.89 2.05
C GLY A 101 18.98 -14.62 1.68
N ASN A 102 17.83 -14.15 2.17
CA ASN A 102 16.54 -14.72 1.82
C ASN A 102 16.01 -14.17 0.50
N LYS A 103 15.23 -15.00 -0.21
CA LYS A 103 14.67 -14.66 -1.51
C LYS A 103 13.25 -15.16 -1.68
N ILE A 104 12.37 -14.32 -2.23
CA ILE A 104 11.05 -14.72 -2.69
C ILE A 104 10.85 -14.33 -4.16
N VAL A 105 10.33 -15.28 -4.96
CA VAL A 105 9.95 -15.06 -6.36
C VAL A 105 8.44 -15.11 -6.46
N LEU A 106 7.84 -14.00 -6.85
CA LEU A 106 6.41 -13.79 -6.97
C LEU A 106 6.00 -13.70 -8.45
N TYR A 107 4.89 -14.32 -8.79
CA TYR A 107 4.31 -14.29 -10.13
C TYR A 107 2.99 -13.52 -10.08
N LEU A 108 2.86 -12.47 -10.89
CA LEU A 108 1.62 -11.68 -10.93
C LEU A 108 0.43 -12.56 -11.31
N ASN A 109 -0.65 -12.39 -10.58
CA ASN A 109 -1.92 -13.13 -10.73
C ASN A 109 -1.80 -14.64 -10.49
N LYS A 110 -0.75 -15.12 -9.82
CA LYS A 110 -0.60 -16.51 -9.42
C LYS A 110 -0.60 -16.65 -7.90
N THR A 111 -1.27 -17.68 -7.39
CA THR A 111 -1.40 -18.00 -5.95
C THR A 111 -0.31 -18.97 -5.48
N TYR A 112 0.89 -18.82 -6.02
CA TYR A 112 2.11 -19.50 -5.54
C TYR A 112 3.30 -18.56 -5.66
N ALA A 113 4.32 -18.84 -4.86
CA ALA A 113 5.61 -18.18 -4.88
C ALA A 113 6.72 -19.23 -4.72
N TYR A 114 7.98 -18.84 -5.01
CA TYR A 114 9.13 -19.61 -4.59
C TYR A 114 9.84 -18.87 -3.46
N ILE A 115 9.92 -19.51 -2.31
CA ILE A 115 10.57 -18.97 -1.10
C ILE A 115 11.84 -19.78 -0.88
N ASN A 116 13.00 -19.14 -1.02
CA ASN A 116 14.32 -19.79 -0.94
C ASN A 116 14.41 -21.04 -1.83
N GLY A 117 13.84 -20.98 -3.03
CA GLY A 117 13.83 -22.08 -4.01
C GLY A 117 12.67 -23.06 -3.89
N LYS A 118 11.97 -23.12 -2.75
CA LYS A 118 10.84 -24.02 -2.54
C LYS A 118 9.54 -23.39 -3.01
N LYS A 119 8.71 -24.12 -3.76
CA LYS A 119 7.38 -23.66 -4.21
C LYS A 119 6.38 -23.74 -3.07
N GLU A 120 5.73 -22.63 -2.79
CA GLU A 120 4.76 -22.46 -1.71
C GLU A 120 3.47 -21.85 -2.25
N LYS A 121 2.31 -22.33 -1.73
CA LYS A 121 1.00 -21.73 -2.03
C LYS A 121 0.82 -20.47 -1.22
N ILE A 122 0.35 -19.41 -1.87
CA ILE A 122 0.02 -18.13 -1.21
C ILE A 122 -1.46 -17.82 -1.38
N ARG A 123 -2.09 -17.28 -0.34
CA ARG A 123 -3.54 -17.05 -0.32
C ARG A 123 -4.00 -15.99 -1.32
N THR A 124 -3.19 -14.96 -1.52
CA THR A 124 -3.54 -13.83 -2.41
C THR A 124 -2.40 -13.58 -3.39
N ALA A 125 -2.71 -13.65 -4.67
CA ALA A 125 -1.76 -13.39 -5.74
C ALA A 125 -1.30 -11.92 -5.75
N PRO A 126 -0.02 -11.62 -6.06
CA PRO A 126 0.41 -10.28 -6.40
C PRO A 126 -0.35 -9.76 -7.62
N PHE A 127 -0.63 -8.47 -7.66
CA PHE A 127 -1.40 -7.86 -8.74
C PHE A 127 -0.94 -6.42 -9.05
N LYS A 128 -1.36 -5.90 -10.23
CA LYS A 128 -1.20 -4.50 -10.58
C LYS A 128 -2.38 -3.69 -10.04
N ALA A 129 -2.09 -2.57 -9.38
CA ALA A 129 -3.08 -1.59 -8.96
C ALA A 129 -2.76 -0.22 -9.57
N LYS A 130 -3.76 0.67 -9.59
CA LYS A 130 -3.63 2.05 -10.02
C LYS A 130 -4.32 2.95 -9.01
N VAL A 131 -3.64 3.99 -8.56
CA VAL A 131 -4.18 5.03 -7.68
C VAL A 131 -4.01 6.37 -8.41
N GLY A 132 -5.10 6.93 -8.91
CA GLY A 132 -5.02 8.05 -9.86
C GLY A 132 -4.17 7.66 -11.09
N ARG A 133 -3.09 8.39 -11.33
CA ARG A 133 -2.13 8.12 -12.43
C ARG A 133 -0.99 7.15 -12.03
N THR A 134 -0.86 6.81 -10.74
CA THR A 134 0.25 6.00 -10.24
C THR A 134 -0.02 4.50 -10.39
N GLY A 135 0.81 3.81 -11.18
CA GLY A 135 0.80 2.35 -11.30
C GLY A 135 1.62 1.70 -10.17
N LEU A 136 1.07 0.66 -9.55
CA LEU A 136 1.66 -0.05 -8.42
C LEU A 136 1.67 -1.56 -8.67
N ILE A 137 2.70 -2.26 -8.19
CA ILE A 137 2.67 -3.72 -8.03
C ILE A 137 2.47 -3.99 -6.55
N MET A 138 1.36 -4.64 -6.24
CA MET A 138 0.94 -4.99 -4.89
C MET A 138 1.37 -6.41 -4.55
N VAL A 139 1.97 -6.59 -3.38
CA VAL A 139 2.43 -7.90 -2.88
C VAL A 139 1.82 -8.18 -1.51
N PRO A 140 1.57 -9.46 -1.14
CA PRO A 140 1.04 -9.83 0.17
C PRO A 140 2.10 -9.54 1.25
N ALA A 141 1.84 -8.55 2.11
CA ALA A 141 2.80 -8.03 3.07
C ALA A 141 3.33 -9.10 4.02
N LYS A 142 2.44 -9.88 4.64
CA LYS A 142 2.79 -10.95 5.60
C LYS A 142 3.72 -11.97 4.96
N VAL A 143 3.32 -12.54 3.83
CA VAL A 143 4.09 -13.58 3.12
C VAL A 143 5.48 -13.08 2.73
N VAL A 144 5.57 -11.84 2.20
CA VAL A 144 6.87 -11.27 1.80
C VAL A 144 7.75 -11.01 3.02
N CYS A 145 7.19 -10.49 4.11
CA CYS A 145 7.95 -10.26 5.33
C CYS A 145 8.49 -11.56 5.92
N GLU A 146 7.64 -12.57 6.08
CA GLU A 146 8.02 -13.89 6.60
C GLU A 146 9.09 -14.55 5.72
N ALA A 147 8.91 -14.54 4.40
CA ALA A 147 9.86 -15.09 3.45
C ALA A 147 11.26 -14.41 3.48
N LEU A 148 11.30 -13.12 3.82
CA LEU A 148 12.53 -12.33 3.87
C LEU A 148 13.13 -12.22 5.29
N GLY A 149 12.51 -12.83 6.31
CA GLY A 149 12.95 -12.72 7.70
C GLY A 149 12.72 -11.34 8.31
N ILE A 150 11.72 -10.61 7.82
CA ILE A 150 11.26 -9.33 8.35
C ILE A 150 10.11 -9.60 9.31
N ASN A 151 10.19 -9.09 10.53
CA ASN A 151 9.10 -9.21 11.49
C ASN A 151 7.86 -8.47 10.99
N TYR A 152 6.69 -9.09 11.14
CA TYR A 152 5.41 -8.53 10.70
C TYR A 152 4.39 -8.59 11.83
N THR A 153 3.76 -7.47 12.13
CA THR A 153 2.64 -7.38 13.08
C THR A 153 1.50 -6.60 12.47
N TYR A 154 0.28 -7.09 12.65
CA TYR A 154 -0.95 -6.43 12.22
C TYR A 154 -1.75 -5.92 13.41
N ASN A 155 -2.20 -4.66 13.34
CA ASN A 155 -3.10 -4.05 14.31
C ASN A 155 -4.41 -3.66 13.61
N ALA A 156 -5.48 -4.39 13.92
CA ALA A 156 -6.79 -4.21 13.33
C ALA A 156 -7.42 -2.86 13.69
N ALA A 157 -7.36 -2.48 14.98
CA ALA A 157 -7.97 -1.24 15.49
C ALA A 157 -7.35 0.01 14.84
N ARG A 158 -6.03 -0.01 14.58
CA ARG A 158 -5.32 1.09 13.92
C ARG A 158 -5.32 0.99 12.39
N LYS A 159 -5.86 -0.09 11.82
CA LYS A 159 -5.76 -0.43 10.39
C LYS A 159 -4.32 -0.27 9.89
N ALA A 160 -3.38 -0.93 10.57
CA ALA A 160 -1.96 -0.75 10.34
C ALA A 160 -1.19 -2.07 10.38
N ILE A 161 -0.09 -2.12 9.62
CA ILE A 161 0.95 -3.14 9.75
C ILE A 161 2.26 -2.48 10.18
N TYR A 162 3.01 -3.22 10.97
CA TYR A 162 4.33 -2.84 11.46
C TYR A 162 5.32 -3.88 10.98
N MET A 163 6.39 -3.42 10.37
CA MET A 163 7.51 -4.23 9.90
C MET A 163 8.76 -3.80 10.66
N THR A 164 9.53 -4.75 11.15
CA THR A 164 10.85 -4.49 11.74
C THR A 164 11.87 -5.44 11.11
N GLY A 165 12.94 -4.89 10.56
CA GLY A 165 14.06 -5.68 10.06
C GLY A 165 14.84 -6.25 11.25
N LYS A 166 15.47 -7.44 11.09
CA LYS A 166 16.52 -7.84 12.02
C LYS A 166 17.63 -6.79 11.95
N ALA A 167 18.06 -6.29 13.10
CA ALA A 167 19.30 -5.52 13.16
C ALA A 167 20.39 -6.36 12.48
N ILE A 168 21.12 -5.77 11.55
CA ILE A 168 22.35 -6.39 11.05
C ILE A 168 23.28 -6.37 12.25
N THR A 169 23.45 -7.51 12.92
CA THR A 169 24.58 -7.70 13.83
C THR A 169 25.80 -7.72 12.93
N THR A 170 26.45 -6.57 12.76
CA THR A 170 27.83 -6.48 12.32
C THR A 170 28.63 -7.13 13.45
N ASN A 171 28.93 -8.42 13.30
CA ASN A 171 30.00 -9.01 14.07
C ASN A 171 31.28 -8.25 13.65
N ALA A 172 31.76 -7.40 14.55
CA ALA A 172 33.06 -6.78 14.47
C ALA A 172 34.14 -7.83 14.66
#